data_784583a9f46241a7c1a2a85b1e24e9ff
#
_entry.id   784583a9f46241a7c1a2a85b1e24e9ff
#
_cell.length_a   1.000
_cell.length_b   1.000
_cell.length_c   1.000
_cell.angle_alpha   90.00
_cell.angle_beta   90.00
_cell.angle_gamma   90.00
#
_symmetry.space_group_name_H-M   'P 1'
#
loop_
_entity.id
_entity.type
_entity.pdbx_description
1 polymer ?
#
loop_
_entity_poly.entity_id
_entity_poly.type
_entity_poly.pdbx_seq_one_letter_code
_entity_poly.pdbx_strand_id
1 'polypeptide(L)'
;MWYTEAVESNSVPQERSASCLIIMMITRFHAECKERPNGKGKFTGKERLGIGSASMMGIPYGIAGERFDISRTYYHDLGKKADCALENLCALEQTAERVIVLNKAFRERLIVALTCYGMSAANITAFAEEVFAYPISGGTIWNTLKETSRKAEETEKSVSLENVRHIATDEVFQNGEPVLTGVDLDSGYVFLAQAAPDRSAGTWKAALQEKEGQGLKPELNVSDGGSGLVKGVREAFPEIETQLDIFHALRDLGREVRSVEQAEIKRLSKFFDLERRVQTAKTYLPTKQEYDLMRQNTPARLLQSDSLRILYGWLREYTAFSGYGYQDSLELCRWILDEMALLYPKRENLQKQIRRFRERLADLLAFLPRLQRHMKATASQFHTREEAFALLYRQRAWDYRSEEYRFMERKLYHIFRERLPEARETLKELIGHTYRASSPDENVNGRLRVFMNARRGIPAWQLPLYQMFLNRKKAKRSRRAERIGTSALERLTGQSHPNFLDALLGPPDYILSAR
;
A
#
# COMPACT_ATOMS: atom_id res chain seq x y z
N MET A 1 -5.07 35.35 5.99
CA MET A 1 -6.36 35.98 6.23
C MET A 1 -7.46 34.98 6.59
N TRP A 2 -7.11 33.77 7.12
CA TRP A 2 -8.08 32.72 7.49
C TRP A 2 -7.90 32.17 8.92
N TYR A 3 -7.15 32.89 9.76
CA TYR A 3 -6.83 32.44 11.12
C TYR A 3 -7.28 33.42 12.23
N THR A 4 -7.96 34.50 11.90
CA THR A 4 -8.41 35.53 12.88
C THR A 4 -9.89 35.49 13.23
N GLU A 5 -10.73 34.69 12.55
CA GLU A 5 -12.18 34.66 12.82
C GLU A 5 -12.68 33.47 13.67
N ALA A 6 -11.80 32.59 14.16
CA ALA A 6 -12.21 31.42 14.94
C ALA A 6 -12.05 31.59 16.47
N VAL A 7 -11.81 32.80 16.97
CA VAL A 7 -11.56 33.02 18.42
C VAL A 7 -12.70 33.76 19.13
N GLU A 8 -13.71 34.21 18.42
CA GLU A 8 -14.87 34.90 19.08
C GLU A 8 -16.17 34.13 18.87
N SER A 9 -16.39 33.04 19.57
CA SER A 9 -17.69 32.63 20.14
C SER A 9 -17.55 31.26 20.81
N ASN A 10 -17.52 31.24 22.10
CA ASN A 10 -18.32 30.42 22.99
C ASN A 10 -17.63 30.14 24.31
N SER A 11 -18.27 30.60 25.33
CA SER A 11 -18.11 30.27 26.74
C SER A 11 -18.02 28.76 26.99
N VAL A 12 -16.83 28.25 27.35
CA VAL A 12 -16.61 26.96 27.99
C VAL A 12 -15.82 27.18 29.25
N PRO A 13 -16.23 26.59 30.41
CA PRO A 13 -15.63 26.85 31.70
C PRO A 13 -14.24 26.21 31.82
N GLN A 14 -13.33 26.94 32.41
CA GLN A 14 -12.16 26.56 33.19
C GLN A 14 -11.48 25.21 32.95
N GLU A 15 -11.09 24.87 31.70
CA GLU A 15 -9.98 23.98 31.42
C GLU A 15 -8.97 24.70 30.49
N ARG A 16 -8.57 25.89 30.90
CA ARG A 16 -7.47 26.62 30.24
C ARG A 16 -6.16 26.25 30.94
N SER A 17 -5.72 24.99 30.80
CA SER A 17 -4.41 24.58 31.23
C SER A 17 -3.38 24.64 30.07
N ALA A 18 -2.35 23.94 30.13
CA ALA A 18 -1.14 23.93 29.33
C ALA A 18 -1.32 23.89 27.81
N SER A 19 -2.39 23.30 27.29
CA SER A 19 -2.63 23.27 25.83
C SER A 19 -2.74 24.68 25.24
N CYS A 20 -3.39 25.60 25.96
CA CYS A 20 -3.50 27.01 25.56
C CYS A 20 -2.17 27.76 25.67
N LEU A 21 -1.39 27.47 26.71
CA LEU A 21 -0.05 28.01 26.92
C LEU A 21 0.94 27.50 25.87
N ILE A 22 0.87 26.23 25.51
CA ILE A 22 1.68 25.62 24.45
C ILE A 22 1.34 26.21 23.09
N ILE A 23 0.05 26.37 22.76
CA ILE A 23 -0.39 27.04 21.52
C ILE A 23 0.07 28.51 21.49
N MET A 24 -0.05 29.23 22.60
CA MET A 24 0.46 30.60 22.71
C MET A 24 2.00 30.69 22.60
N MET A 25 2.73 29.75 23.21
CA MET A 25 4.19 29.67 23.07
C MET A 25 4.60 29.34 21.63
N ILE A 26 3.89 28.44 20.96
CA ILE A 26 4.14 28.07 19.56
C ILE A 26 3.83 29.26 18.63
N THR A 27 2.70 29.98 18.86
CA THR A 27 2.32 31.16 18.06
C THR A 27 3.29 32.33 18.29
N ARG A 28 3.74 32.54 19.53
CA ARG A 28 4.73 33.56 19.87
C ARG A 28 6.11 33.25 19.29
N PHE A 29 6.49 31.98 19.26
CA PHE A 29 7.71 31.50 18.63
C PHE A 29 7.68 31.71 17.11
N HIS A 30 6.53 31.51 16.44
CA HIS A 30 6.35 31.83 15.02
C HIS A 30 6.53 33.33 14.72
N ALA A 31 6.21 34.20 15.66
CA ALA A 31 6.41 35.64 15.52
C ALA A 31 7.85 36.09 15.78
N GLU A 32 8.58 35.35 16.63
CA GLU A 32 9.96 35.67 17.05
C GLU A 32 11.03 35.04 16.16
N CYS A 33 10.71 34.02 15.35
CA CYS A 33 11.65 33.44 14.37
C CYS A 33 11.77 34.32 13.12
N LYS A 34 12.22 35.52 13.25
CA LYS A 34 12.60 36.38 12.14
C LYS A 34 14.00 36.00 11.64
N GLU A 35 14.04 35.73 10.33
CA GLU A 35 15.22 35.71 9.44
C GLU A 35 16.58 35.31 10.03
N ARG A 36 17.04 34.11 9.65
CA ARG A 36 18.48 33.77 9.77
C ARG A 36 19.27 34.41 8.62
N PRO A 37 20.32 35.15 8.91
CA PRO A 37 21.33 35.41 7.90
C PRO A 37 22.07 34.09 7.59
N ASN A 38 22.28 33.82 6.32
CA ASN A 38 22.96 32.66 5.75
C ASN A 38 24.08 32.08 6.62
N GLY A 39 23.88 30.96 7.30
CA GLY A 39 24.91 30.29 8.06
C GLY A 39 24.56 28.88 8.46
N LYS A 40 25.36 27.90 8.01
CA LYS A 40 25.31 26.46 8.35
C LYS A 40 25.58 26.23 9.85
N GLY A 41 24.61 26.52 10.72
CA GLY A 41 24.69 26.29 12.16
C GLY A 41 23.73 25.24 12.63
N LYS A 42 24.08 24.48 13.70
CA LYS A 42 23.15 23.54 14.35
C LYS A 42 21.98 24.31 14.92
N PHE A 43 20.75 23.84 14.64
CA PHE A 43 19.53 24.39 15.22
C PHE A 43 19.52 24.29 16.73
N THR A 44 19.12 25.35 17.42
CA THR A 44 18.86 25.34 18.86
C THR A 44 17.67 24.47 19.22
N GLY A 45 17.52 24.09 20.48
CA GLY A 45 16.37 23.32 20.95
C GLY A 45 15.04 24.01 20.66
N LYS A 46 14.97 25.35 20.81
CA LYS A 46 13.77 26.15 20.48
C LYS A 46 13.42 26.09 19.00
N GLU A 47 14.40 26.24 18.11
CA GLU A 47 14.20 26.19 16.66
C GLU A 47 13.73 24.80 16.21
N ARG A 48 14.30 23.72 16.77
CA ARG A 48 13.86 22.35 16.50
C ARG A 48 12.42 22.12 16.94
N LEU A 49 12.04 22.65 18.10
CA LEU A 49 10.68 22.56 18.62
C LEU A 49 9.71 23.30 17.68
N GLY A 50 10.05 24.51 17.24
CA GLY A 50 9.20 25.29 16.32
C GLY A 50 9.01 24.62 14.96
N ILE A 51 10.09 24.07 14.37
CA ILE A 51 10.03 23.29 13.12
C ILE A 51 9.19 22.03 13.29
N GLY A 52 9.38 21.31 14.40
CA GLY A 52 8.61 20.10 14.72
C GLY A 52 7.13 20.40 14.91
N SER A 53 6.79 21.49 15.60
CA SER A 53 5.41 21.92 15.79
C SER A 53 4.74 22.32 14.48
N ALA A 54 5.46 23.00 13.58
CA ALA A 54 4.96 23.33 12.25
C ALA A 54 4.61 22.06 11.44
N SER A 55 5.47 21.03 11.49
CA SER A 55 5.22 19.76 10.84
C SER A 55 4.01 19.03 11.43
N MET A 56 3.88 19.02 12.75
CA MET A 56 2.76 18.42 13.47
C MET A 56 1.43 19.08 13.13
N MET A 57 1.41 20.42 13.00
CA MET A 57 0.22 21.19 12.60
C MET A 57 -0.11 21.09 11.10
N GLY A 58 0.60 20.30 10.33
CA GLY A 58 0.34 20.06 8.93
C GLY A 58 0.78 21.19 7.99
N ILE A 59 1.65 22.09 8.44
CA ILE A 59 2.21 23.13 7.55
C ILE A 59 3.00 22.43 6.43
N PRO A 60 2.77 22.75 5.14
CA PRO A 60 3.45 22.11 4.04
C PRO A 60 4.98 22.30 4.12
N TYR A 61 5.74 21.24 3.82
CA TYR A 61 7.19 21.27 3.80
C TYR A 61 7.75 22.38 2.90
N GLY A 62 7.14 22.68 1.74
CA GLY A 62 7.58 23.75 0.85
C GLY A 62 7.72 25.10 1.56
N ILE A 63 6.81 25.42 2.47
CA ILE A 63 6.84 26.66 3.27
C ILE A 63 7.94 26.59 4.33
N ALA A 64 8.06 25.47 5.03
CA ALA A 64 9.06 25.30 6.09
C ALA A 64 10.48 25.09 5.52
N GLY A 65 10.63 24.34 4.42
CA GLY A 65 11.90 24.05 3.77
C GLY A 65 12.57 25.32 3.25
N GLU A 66 11.83 26.18 2.57
CA GLU A 66 12.34 27.47 2.08
C GLU A 66 12.78 28.40 3.23
N ARG A 67 12.07 28.36 4.34
CA ARG A 67 12.36 29.23 5.48
C ARG A 67 13.54 28.77 6.33
N PHE A 68 13.72 27.45 6.48
CA PHE A 68 14.71 26.88 7.40
C PHE A 68 15.86 26.15 6.70
N ASP A 69 15.85 26.05 5.38
CA ASP A 69 16.84 25.31 4.58
C ASP A 69 17.11 23.89 5.13
N ILE A 70 16.06 23.12 5.29
CA ILE A 70 16.11 21.77 5.86
C ILE A 70 15.61 20.73 4.88
N SER A 71 16.05 19.48 5.04
CA SER A 71 15.50 18.38 4.23
C SER A 71 14.08 18.01 4.65
N ARG A 72 13.29 17.48 3.70
CA ARG A 72 11.93 17.01 3.94
C ARG A 72 11.89 15.91 5.02
N THR A 73 12.86 15.00 5.01
CA THR A 73 13.00 13.95 6.02
C THR A 73 13.21 14.53 7.41
N TYR A 74 14.14 15.48 7.53
CA TYR A 74 14.42 16.12 8.81
C TYR A 74 13.23 16.91 9.36
N TYR A 75 12.47 17.57 8.47
CA TYR A 75 11.24 18.26 8.84
C TYR A 75 10.21 17.32 9.45
N HIS A 76 9.94 16.19 8.80
CA HIS A 76 8.98 15.20 9.30
C HIS A 76 9.48 14.45 10.54
N ASP A 77 10.79 14.22 10.68
CA ASP A 77 11.37 13.63 11.88
C ASP A 77 11.25 14.55 13.10
N LEU A 78 11.43 15.84 12.92
CA LEU A 78 11.19 16.81 13.99
C LEU A 78 9.69 16.89 14.34
N GLY A 79 8.78 16.77 13.38
CA GLY A 79 7.34 16.71 13.64
C GLY A 79 6.97 15.52 14.51
N LYS A 80 7.47 14.33 14.19
CA LYS A 80 7.26 13.12 15.01
C LYS A 80 7.80 13.27 16.42
N LYS A 81 8.98 13.90 16.58
CA LYS A 81 9.58 14.15 17.90
C LYS A 81 8.79 15.17 18.72
N ALA A 82 8.27 16.20 18.06
CA ALA A 82 7.42 17.19 18.72
C ALA A 82 6.08 16.59 19.15
N ASP A 83 5.46 15.76 18.31
CA ASP A 83 4.22 15.03 18.59
C ASP A 83 4.38 14.11 19.80
N CYS A 84 5.45 13.31 19.81
CA CYS A 84 5.80 12.45 20.96
C CYS A 84 6.10 13.24 22.24
N ALA A 85 6.79 14.36 22.13
CA ALA A 85 7.07 15.21 23.29
C ALA A 85 5.80 15.88 23.83
N LEU A 86 4.88 16.26 22.97
CA LEU A 86 3.58 16.82 23.36
C LEU A 86 2.69 15.76 24.00
N GLU A 87 2.63 14.56 23.43
CA GLU A 87 1.92 13.42 24.03
C GLU A 87 2.45 13.11 25.43
N ASN A 88 3.78 13.14 25.63
CA ASN A 88 4.41 12.95 26.95
C ASN A 88 4.08 14.10 27.92
N LEU A 89 4.08 15.35 27.44
CA LEU A 89 3.72 16.50 28.28
C LEU A 89 2.24 16.48 28.67
N CYS A 90 1.34 16.17 27.75
CA CYS A 90 -0.09 16.02 28.06
C CYS A 90 -0.35 14.83 29.00
N ALA A 91 0.44 13.76 28.91
CA ALA A 91 0.36 12.65 29.86
C ALA A 91 0.86 13.03 31.26
N LEU A 92 1.85 13.92 31.35
CA LEU A 92 2.36 14.47 32.65
C LEU A 92 1.37 15.45 33.29
N GLU A 93 0.56 16.18 32.52
CA GLU A 93 -0.44 17.10 33.06
C GLU A 93 -1.70 16.42 33.62
N GLN A 94 -1.99 15.20 33.15
CA GLN A 94 -3.02 14.37 33.77
C GLN A 94 -2.53 13.72 35.05
N THR A 95 -1.83 14.44 35.90
CA THR A 95 -1.10 14.02 37.08
C THR A 95 -1.86 13.12 38.06
N ALA A 96 -2.18 11.92 37.63
CA ALA A 96 -2.05 10.78 38.50
C ALA A 96 -0.69 10.17 38.16
N GLU A 97 0.27 10.23 39.03
CA GLU A 97 1.53 9.53 38.88
C GLU A 97 1.24 8.08 38.52
N ARG A 98 1.46 7.72 37.26
CA ARG A 98 1.32 6.33 36.81
C ARG A 98 2.64 5.63 37.09
N VAL A 99 2.62 4.76 38.07
CA VAL A 99 3.77 3.91 38.38
C VAL A 99 3.74 2.68 37.47
N ILE A 100 4.80 2.44 36.72
CA ILE A 100 4.99 1.21 35.96
C ILE A 100 5.76 0.21 36.84
N VAL A 101 5.14 -0.91 37.13
CA VAL A 101 5.79 -2.01 37.85
C VAL A 101 6.50 -2.93 36.87
N LEU A 102 7.82 -3.07 36.97
CA LEU A 102 8.63 -3.93 36.08
C LEU A 102 8.50 -5.41 36.49
N ASN A 103 7.27 -5.93 36.45
CA ASN A 103 6.95 -7.32 36.77
C ASN A 103 7.04 -8.25 35.55
N LYS A 104 6.64 -9.51 35.71
CA LYS A 104 6.58 -10.49 34.61
C LYS A 104 5.67 -10.04 33.46
N ALA A 105 4.48 -9.50 33.78
CA ALA A 105 3.51 -9.07 32.76
C ALA A 105 4.03 -7.89 31.93
N PHE A 106 4.68 -6.89 32.57
CA PHE A 106 5.38 -5.83 31.87
C PHE A 106 6.43 -6.38 30.90
N ARG A 107 7.29 -7.28 31.39
CA ARG A 107 8.37 -7.88 30.60
C ARG A 107 7.85 -8.63 29.39
N GLU A 108 6.84 -9.49 29.56
CA GLU A 108 6.25 -10.26 28.46
C GLU A 108 5.64 -9.32 27.42
N ARG A 109 4.91 -8.30 27.88
CA ARG A 109 4.29 -7.30 27.01
C ARG A 109 5.32 -6.47 26.25
N LEU A 110 6.40 -6.08 26.89
CA LEU A 110 7.52 -5.36 26.28
C LEU A 110 8.18 -6.20 25.18
N ILE A 111 8.51 -7.46 25.48
CA ILE A 111 9.12 -8.39 24.54
C ILE A 111 8.23 -8.55 23.29
N VAL A 112 6.95 -8.87 23.48
CA VAL A 112 6.01 -9.11 22.38
C VAL A 112 5.80 -7.84 21.54
N ALA A 113 5.60 -6.70 22.19
CA ALA A 113 5.41 -5.42 21.51
C ALA A 113 6.63 -5.07 20.64
N LEU A 114 7.82 -4.99 21.24
CA LEU A 114 9.04 -4.61 20.54
C LEU A 114 9.39 -5.59 19.41
N THR A 115 9.10 -6.89 19.61
CA THR A 115 9.22 -7.92 18.57
C THR A 115 8.31 -7.62 17.37
N CYS A 116 7.03 -7.36 17.63
CA CYS A 116 6.05 -7.04 16.57
C CYS A 116 6.30 -5.67 15.91
N TYR A 117 7.06 -4.79 16.54
CA TYR A 117 7.54 -3.54 15.93
C TYR A 117 8.93 -3.65 15.27
N GLY A 118 9.48 -4.86 15.14
CA GLY A 118 10.65 -5.13 14.32
C GLY A 118 11.99 -5.19 15.08
N MET A 119 12.01 -5.09 16.41
CA MET A 119 13.27 -5.20 17.15
C MET A 119 13.76 -6.65 17.23
N SER A 120 15.07 -6.84 17.10
CA SER A 120 15.74 -8.13 17.34
C SER A 120 15.82 -8.43 18.83
N ALA A 121 16.02 -9.71 19.19
CA ALA A 121 16.19 -10.10 20.59
C ALA A 121 17.35 -9.35 21.27
N ALA A 122 18.48 -9.18 20.58
CA ALA A 122 19.62 -8.42 21.09
C ALA A 122 19.27 -6.94 21.36
N ASN A 123 18.53 -6.32 20.44
CA ASN A 123 18.09 -4.93 20.61
C ASN A 123 17.06 -4.79 21.74
N ILE A 124 16.20 -5.79 21.95
CA ILE A 124 15.24 -5.81 23.07
C ILE A 124 15.98 -5.88 24.40
N THR A 125 17.01 -6.74 24.51
CA THR A 125 17.86 -6.83 25.70
C THR A 125 18.52 -5.48 25.97
N ALA A 126 19.21 -4.89 24.99
CA ALA A 126 19.88 -3.60 25.14
C ALA A 126 18.88 -2.48 25.50
N PHE A 127 17.74 -2.41 24.83
CA PHE A 127 16.71 -1.41 25.10
C PHE A 127 16.16 -1.50 26.54
N ALA A 128 15.90 -2.74 27.03
CA ALA A 128 15.38 -2.93 28.37
C ALA A 128 16.40 -2.54 29.44
N GLU A 129 17.67 -2.82 29.19
CA GLU A 129 18.76 -2.45 30.10
C GLU A 129 19.04 -0.94 30.07
N GLU A 130 19.18 -0.34 28.92
CA GLU A 130 19.50 1.09 28.76
C GLU A 130 18.37 2.02 29.19
N VAL A 131 17.11 1.65 28.97
CA VAL A 131 15.94 2.52 29.22
C VAL A 131 15.36 2.30 30.59
N PHE A 132 15.32 1.04 31.07
CA PHE A 132 14.64 0.66 32.30
C PHE A 132 15.59 0.11 33.40
N ALA A 133 16.90 0.00 33.12
CA ALA A 133 17.84 -0.73 33.95
C ALA A 133 17.33 -2.14 34.32
N TYR A 134 16.63 -2.80 33.38
CA TYR A 134 15.93 -4.05 33.57
C TYR A 134 16.50 -5.14 32.66
N PRO A 135 17.42 -5.98 33.13
CA PRO A 135 18.07 -6.99 32.30
C PRO A 135 17.10 -8.10 31.92
N ILE A 136 16.99 -8.35 30.60
CA ILE A 136 16.19 -9.44 30.04
C ILE A 136 17.11 -10.37 29.28
N SER A 137 17.19 -11.63 29.70
CA SER A 137 18.03 -12.61 28.99
C SER A 137 17.42 -13.02 27.64
N GLY A 138 18.27 -13.38 26.67
CA GLY A 138 17.83 -13.91 25.36
C GLY A 138 16.96 -15.16 25.50
N GLY A 139 17.23 -16.04 26.48
CA GLY A 139 16.40 -17.21 26.77
C GLY A 139 15.00 -16.83 27.26
N THR A 140 14.87 -15.80 28.07
CA THR A 140 13.56 -15.27 28.49
C THR A 140 12.77 -14.73 27.28
N ILE A 141 13.43 -13.97 26.41
CA ILE A 141 12.80 -13.45 25.17
C ILE A 141 12.29 -14.61 24.34
N TRP A 142 13.13 -15.61 24.09
CA TRP A 142 12.78 -16.74 23.26
C TRP A 142 11.59 -17.56 23.82
N ASN A 143 11.60 -17.85 25.11
CA ASN A 143 10.52 -18.59 25.77
C ASN A 143 9.20 -17.80 25.75
N THR A 144 9.25 -16.50 26.02
CA THR A 144 8.07 -15.62 25.93
C THR A 144 7.50 -15.62 24.51
N LEU A 145 8.34 -15.49 23.49
CA LEU A 145 7.89 -15.48 22.11
C LEU A 145 7.30 -16.84 21.68
N LYS A 146 7.87 -17.96 22.10
CA LYS A 146 7.31 -19.29 21.81
C LYS A 146 5.91 -19.45 22.42
N GLU A 147 5.76 -19.11 23.70
CA GLU A 147 4.48 -19.24 24.38
C GLU A 147 3.41 -18.31 23.77
N THR A 148 3.76 -17.05 23.50
CA THR A 148 2.83 -16.09 22.91
C THR A 148 2.51 -16.43 21.45
N SER A 149 3.43 -17.01 20.69
CA SER A 149 3.15 -17.48 19.32
C SER A 149 2.19 -18.66 19.30
N ARG A 150 2.31 -19.60 20.26
CA ARG A 150 1.36 -20.71 20.42
C ARG A 150 -0.05 -20.18 20.75
N LYS A 151 -0.17 -19.24 21.68
CA LYS A 151 -1.45 -18.61 22.00
C LYS A 151 -2.04 -17.84 20.82
N ALA A 152 -1.19 -17.15 20.05
CA ALA A 152 -1.62 -16.46 18.83
C ALA A 152 -2.17 -17.46 17.80
N GLU A 153 -1.51 -18.59 17.60
CA GLU A 153 -1.97 -19.65 16.69
C GLU A 153 -3.34 -20.20 17.10
N GLU A 154 -3.51 -20.52 18.38
CA GLU A 154 -4.79 -21.00 18.93
C GLU A 154 -5.90 -19.96 18.75
N THR A 155 -5.59 -18.68 19.02
CA THR A 155 -6.54 -17.58 18.85
C THR A 155 -6.91 -17.37 17.39
N GLU A 156 -5.96 -17.38 16.46
CA GLU A 156 -6.26 -17.22 15.04
C GLU A 156 -7.01 -18.44 14.47
N LYS A 157 -6.75 -19.64 14.96
CA LYS A 157 -7.53 -20.85 14.61
C LYS A 157 -8.98 -20.82 15.09
N SER A 158 -9.29 -20.05 16.12
CA SER A 158 -10.66 -19.90 16.64
C SER A 158 -11.51 -18.87 15.86
N VAL A 159 -10.91 -18.09 14.95
CA VAL A 159 -11.63 -17.11 14.15
C VAL A 159 -12.37 -17.80 13.03
N SER A 160 -13.70 -17.59 12.93
CA SER A 160 -14.50 -18.08 11.79
C SER A 160 -14.12 -17.34 10.51
N LEU A 161 -13.91 -18.10 9.44
CA LEU A 161 -13.60 -17.59 8.10
C LEU A 161 -14.80 -17.59 7.15
N GLU A 162 -16.02 -17.81 7.66
CA GLU A 162 -17.24 -17.87 6.85
C GLU A 162 -17.53 -16.58 6.07
N ASN A 163 -17.06 -15.44 6.56
CA ASN A 163 -17.22 -14.14 5.90
C ASN A 163 -16.11 -13.83 4.88
N VAL A 164 -15.10 -14.71 4.73
CA VAL A 164 -14.02 -14.55 3.76
C VAL A 164 -14.49 -15.06 2.40
N ARG A 165 -14.85 -14.14 1.50
CA ARG A 165 -15.39 -14.47 0.16
C ARG A 165 -14.40 -14.23 -0.97
N HIS A 166 -13.63 -13.18 -0.89
CA HIS A 166 -12.69 -12.78 -1.92
C HIS A 166 -11.28 -12.84 -1.38
N ILE A 167 -10.46 -13.74 -1.88
CA ILE A 167 -9.11 -13.94 -1.36
C ILE A 167 -8.03 -13.49 -2.35
N ALA A 168 -6.91 -13.04 -1.81
CA ALA A 168 -5.65 -12.98 -2.54
C ALA A 168 -4.69 -13.99 -1.93
N THR A 169 -3.95 -14.69 -2.78
CA THR A 169 -2.95 -15.67 -2.38
C THR A 169 -1.63 -15.41 -3.11
N ASP A 170 -0.52 -15.49 -2.37
CA ASP A 170 0.83 -15.22 -2.90
C ASP A 170 1.89 -15.96 -2.04
N GLU A 171 3.15 -15.93 -2.46
CA GLU A 171 4.29 -16.42 -1.69
C GLU A 171 5.29 -15.31 -1.39
N VAL A 172 5.79 -15.28 -0.17
CA VAL A 172 6.97 -14.50 0.19
C VAL A 172 8.12 -15.43 0.57
N PHE A 173 9.30 -15.16 0.05
CA PHE A 173 10.46 -16.03 0.28
C PHE A 173 11.36 -15.49 1.38
N GLN A 174 11.80 -16.39 2.26
CA GLN A 174 12.88 -16.14 3.21
C GLN A 174 13.92 -17.26 3.12
N ASN A 175 15.18 -16.91 2.96
CA ASN A 175 16.29 -17.89 2.85
C ASN A 175 16.06 -18.99 1.79
N GLY A 176 15.28 -18.68 0.74
CA GLY A 176 14.91 -19.64 -0.32
C GLY A 176 13.68 -20.49 -0.02
N GLU A 177 13.15 -20.45 1.19
CA GLU A 177 11.94 -21.17 1.57
C GLU A 177 10.69 -20.28 1.39
N PRO A 178 9.58 -20.81 0.84
CA PRO A 178 8.35 -20.06 0.70
C PRO A 178 7.58 -19.96 2.01
N VAL A 179 7.01 -18.78 2.24
CA VAL A 179 5.95 -18.56 3.22
C VAL A 179 4.68 -18.27 2.42
N LEU A 180 3.70 -19.15 2.53
CA LEU A 180 2.40 -18.99 1.89
C LEU A 180 1.61 -17.93 2.62
N THR A 181 1.03 -16.99 1.87
CA THR A 181 0.18 -15.93 2.40
C THR A 181 -1.20 -15.97 1.77
N GLY A 182 -2.21 -15.63 2.58
CA GLY A 182 -3.60 -15.53 2.12
C GLY A 182 -4.29 -14.41 2.86
N VAL A 183 -4.93 -13.52 2.12
CA VAL A 183 -5.56 -12.30 2.64
C VAL A 183 -6.96 -12.17 2.11
N ASP A 184 -7.92 -11.85 2.97
CA ASP A 184 -9.25 -11.43 2.56
C ASP A 184 -9.20 -10.01 1.95
N LEU A 185 -9.68 -9.86 0.73
CA LEU A 185 -9.62 -8.61 -0.02
C LEU A 185 -10.58 -7.54 0.53
N ASP A 186 -11.66 -7.95 1.16
CA ASP A 186 -12.66 -7.05 1.72
C ASP A 186 -12.18 -6.43 3.04
N SER A 187 -11.86 -7.25 4.02
CA SER A 187 -11.43 -6.82 5.34
C SER A 187 -9.92 -6.53 5.44
N GLY A 188 -9.10 -7.17 4.60
CA GLY A 188 -7.64 -7.21 4.71
C GLY A 188 -7.16 -8.16 5.81
N TYR A 189 -8.00 -9.10 6.26
CA TYR A 189 -7.65 -10.11 7.24
C TYR A 189 -6.70 -11.14 6.63
N VAL A 190 -5.59 -11.38 7.31
CA VAL A 190 -4.59 -12.40 6.93
C VAL A 190 -5.06 -13.72 7.51
N PHE A 191 -5.66 -14.58 6.68
CA PHE A 191 -6.14 -15.90 7.13
C PHE A 191 -5.06 -16.98 7.03
N LEU A 192 -4.01 -16.75 6.23
CA LEU A 192 -2.89 -17.67 6.05
C LEU A 192 -1.56 -16.91 6.10
N ALA A 193 -0.64 -17.36 6.94
CA ALA A 193 0.77 -16.96 6.97
C ALA A 193 1.58 -18.15 7.48
N GLN A 194 2.01 -19.04 6.58
CA GLN A 194 2.58 -20.34 6.94
C GLN A 194 3.85 -20.63 6.15
N ALA A 195 4.93 -21.00 6.85
CA ALA A 195 6.13 -21.53 6.19
C ALA A 195 5.81 -22.89 5.55
N ALA A 196 6.30 -23.09 4.35
CA ALA A 196 6.04 -24.29 3.58
C ALA A 196 7.34 -24.87 3.01
N PRO A 197 7.41 -26.20 2.79
CA PRO A 197 8.60 -26.83 2.24
C PRO A 197 8.81 -26.47 0.76
N ASP A 198 7.72 -26.20 0.07
CA ASP A 198 7.69 -25.83 -1.35
C ASP A 198 6.42 -25.06 -1.69
N ARG A 199 6.26 -24.66 -2.95
CA ARG A 199 5.08 -23.99 -3.50
C ARG A 199 4.30 -24.86 -4.48
N SER A 200 4.32 -26.18 -4.28
CA SER A 200 3.60 -27.12 -5.13
C SER A 200 2.08 -27.00 -4.95
N ALA A 201 1.33 -27.54 -5.91
CA ALA A 201 -0.13 -27.58 -5.82
C ALA A 201 -0.62 -28.35 -4.59
N GLY A 202 0.07 -29.45 -4.24
CA GLY A 202 -0.25 -30.24 -3.05
C GLY A 202 -0.09 -29.46 -1.75
N THR A 203 1.01 -28.67 -1.63
CA THR A 203 1.28 -27.82 -0.47
C THR A 203 0.22 -26.73 -0.32
N TRP A 204 -0.12 -26.02 -1.41
CA TRP A 204 -1.20 -25.03 -1.41
C TRP A 204 -2.56 -25.64 -1.05
N LYS A 205 -2.90 -26.78 -1.68
CA LYS A 205 -4.14 -27.49 -1.39
C LYS A 205 -4.27 -27.83 0.09
N ALA A 206 -3.23 -28.43 0.68
CA ALA A 206 -3.24 -28.81 2.09
C ALA A 206 -3.42 -27.60 3.03
N ALA A 207 -2.69 -26.50 2.76
CA ALA A 207 -2.81 -25.28 3.55
C ALA A 207 -4.22 -24.64 3.47
N LEU A 208 -4.83 -24.65 2.30
CA LEU A 208 -6.18 -24.10 2.10
C LEU A 208 -7.28 -25.00 2.68
N GLN A 209 -7.14 -26.33 2.58
CA GLN A 209 -8.08 -27.28 3.19
C GLN A 209 -8.04 -27.21 4.73
N GLU A 210 -6.89 -26.91 5.35
CA GLU A 210 -6.84 -26.62 6.79
C GLU A 210 -7.74 -25.41 7.13
N LYS A 211 -7.76 -24.38 6.26
CA LYS A 211 -8.60 -23.20 6.46
C LYS A 211 -10.09 -23.42 6.13
N GLU A 212 -10.39 -24.36 5.24
CA GLU A 212 -11.76 -24.81 5.02
C GLU A 212 -12.38 -25.33 6.32
N GLY A 213 -11.61 -26.05 7.15
CA GLY A 213 -12.03 -26.48 8.49
C GLY A 213 -12.38 -25.32 9.45
N GLN A 214 -11.94 -24.09 9.16
CA GLN A 214 -12.31 -22.86 9.88
C GLN A 214 -13.48 -22.11 9.22
N GLY A 215 -14.13 -22.70 8.20
CA GLY A 215 -15.27 -22.13 7.48
C GLY A 215 -14.90 -21.35 6.22
N LEU A 216 -13.64 -21.38 5.75
CA LEU A 216 -13.22 -20.71 4.52
C LEU A 216 -13.94 -21.31 3.30
N LYS A 217 -14.74 -20.49 2.60
CA LYS A 217 -15.45 -20.83 1.35
C LYS A 217 -15.36 -19.66 0.37
N PRO A 218 -14.21 -19.47 -0.26
CA PRO A 218 -14.00 -18.31 -1.12
C PRO A 218 -14.71 -18.49 -2.47
N GLU A 219 -15.22 -17.37 -2.98
CA GLU A 219 -15.87 -17.29 -4.30
C GLU A 219 -14.89 -16.83 -5.38
N LEU A 220 -13.89 -16.05 -4.98
CA LEU A 220 -12.88 -15.48 -5.87
C LEU A 220 -11.48 -15.59 -5.28
N ASN A 221 -10.52 -16.04 -6.09
CA ASN A 221 -9.10 -15.91 -5.79
C ASN A 221 -8.39 -14.99 -6.78
N VAL A 222 -7.60 -14.05 -6.28
CA VAL A 222 -6.72 -13.19 -7.07
C VAL A 222 -5.26 -13.57 -6.78
N SER A 223 -4.49 -13.92 -7.81
CA SER A 223 -3.10 -14.34 -7.66
C SER A 223 -2.22 -13.93 -8.84
N ASP A 224 -0.90 -14.04 -8.69
CA ASP A 224 0.07 -13.78 -9.77
C ASP A 224 0.06 -14.83 -10.89
N GLY A 225 -0.67 -15.92 -10.68
CA GLY A 225 -0.82 -17.02 -11.63
C GLY A 225 0.35 -18.00 -11.61
N GLY A 226 1.02 -18.18 -10.49
CA GLY A 226 1.94 -19.29 -10.25
C GLY A 226 1.24 -20.63 -10.50
N SER A 227 1.83 -21.53 -11.31
CA SER A 227 1.15 -22.77 -11.72
C SER A 227 0.79 -23.67 -10.56
N GLY A 228 1.68 -23.80 -9.56
CA GLY A 228 1.41 -24.57 -8.35
C GLY A 228 0.28 -23.97 -7.52
N LEU A 229 0.30 -22.65 -7.32
CA LEU A 229 -0.71 -21.91 -6.59
C LEU A 229 -2.09 -22.03 -7.25
N VAL A 230 -2.20 -21.70 -8.54
CA VAL A 230 -3.50 -21.76 -9.26
C VAL A 230 -4.08 -23.16 -9.25
N LYS A 231 -3.23 -24.20 -9.46
CA LYS A 231 -3.67 -25.59 -9.42
C LYS A 231 -4.11 -25.98 -8.00
N GLY A 232 -3.33 -25.63 -6.98
CA GLY A 232 -3.64 -25.95 -5.58
C GLY A 232 -4.95 -25.30 -5.09
N VAL A 233 -5.17 -24.04 -5.47
CA VAL A 233 -6.43 -23.32 -5.16
C VAL A 233 -7.64 -24.00 -5.82
N ARG A 234 -7.54 -24.35 -7.11
CA ARG A 234 -8.63 -25.05 -7.82
C ARG A 234 -8.89 -26.46 -7.28
N GLU A 235 -7.85 -27.16 -6.83
CA GLU A 235 -8.02 -28.47 -6.19
C GLU A 235 -8.61 -28.39 -4.78
N ALA A 236 -8.37 -27.29 -4.05
CA ALA A 236 -8.99 -27.05 -2.75
C ALA A 236 -10.44 -26.59 -2.89
N PHE A 237 -10.71 -25.69 -3.86
CA PHE A 237 -12.02 -25.09 -4.09
C PHE A 237 -12.38 -25.17 -5.58
N PRO A 238 -13.01 -26.27 -6.05
CA PRO A 238 -13.28 -26.49 -7.48
C PRO A 238 -14.15 -25.43 -8.14
N GLU A 239 -15.08 -24.83 -7.40
CA GLU A 239 -16.03 -23.82 -7.91
C GLU A 239 -15.51 -22.39 -7.84
N ILE A 240 -14.27 -22.17 -7.37
CA ILE A 240 -13.72 -20.83 -7.18
C ILE A 240 -13.44 -20.12 -8.50
N GLU A 241 -13.92 -18.89 -8.65
CA GLU A 241 -13.48 -18.04 -9.74
C GLU A 241 -12.02 -17.61 -9.50
N THR A 242 -11.20 -17.63 -10.55
CA THR A 242 -9.80 -17.19 -10.49
C THR A 242 -9.59 -15.93 -11.32
N GLN A 243 -8.91 -14.95 -10.76
CA GLN A 243 -8.50 -13.72 -11.41
C GLN A 243 -6.97 -13.60 -11.37
N LEU A 244 -6.35 -13.46 -12.52
CA LEU A 244 -4.91 -13.15 -12.56
C LEU A 244 -4.65 -11.70 -12.19
N ASP A 245 -3.58 -11.47 -11.43
CA ASP A 245 -3.16 -10.14 -11.03
C ASP A 245 -2.66 -9.33 -12.23
N ILE A 246 -3.47 -8.33 -12.62
CA ILE A 246 -3.16 -7.43 -13.74
C ILE A 246 -1.94 -6.57 -13.43
N PHE A 247 -1.76 -6.17 -12.17
CA PHE A 247 -0.66 -5.28 -11.79
C PHE A 247 0.70 -5.98 -12.00
N HIS A 248 0.81 -7.26 -11.62
CA HIS A 248 2.02 -8.05 -11.86
C HIS A 248 2.33 -8.20 -13.35
N ALA A 249 1.33 -8.54 -14.16
CA ALA A 249 1.49 -8.68 -15.61
C ALA A 249 1.93 -7.35 -16.26
N LEU A 250 1.29 -6.24 -15.90
CA LEU A 250 1.66 -4.91 -16.39
C LEU A 250 3.04 -4.48 -15.90
N ARG A 251 3.40 -4.75 -14.63
CA ARG A 251 4.72 -4.43 -14.07
C ARG A 251 5.84 -5.13 -14.84
N ASP A 252 5.67 -6.42 -15.15
CA ASP A 252 6.68 -7.21 -15.86
C ASP A 252 6.86 -6.73 -17.30
N LEU A 253 5.77 -6.50 -18.03
CA LEU A 253 5.82 -5.91 -19.37
C LEU A 253 6.40 -4.48 -19.35
N GLY A 254 5.98 -3.65 -18.40
CA GLY A 254 6.47 -2.28 -18.23
C GLY A 254 7.95 -2.19 -17.87
N ARG A 255 8.53 -3.24 -17.27
CA ARG A 255 9.98 -3.32 -17.06
C ARG A 255 10.73 -3.41 -18.39
N GLU A 256 10.22 -4.22 -19.32
CA GLU A 256 10.82 -4.37 -20.65
C GLU A 256 10.64 -3.10 -21.50
N VAL A 257 9.47 -2.45 -21.43
CA VAL A 257 9.24 -1.14 -22.07
C VAL A 257 10.24 -0.12 -21.58
N ARG A 258 10.42 0.02 -20.26
CA ARG A 258 11.43 0.93 -19.68
C ARG A 258 12.86 0.56 -20.08
N SER A 259 13.16 -0.73 -20.22
CA SER A 259 14.48 -1.18 -20.72
C SER A 259 14.76 -0.69 -22.13
N VAL A 260 13.74 -0.68 -23.00
CA VAL A 260 13.84 -0.11 -24.36
C VAL A 260 14.06 1.40 -24.28
N GLU A 261 13.24 2.13 -23.53
CA GLU A 261 13.38 3.59 -23.35
C GLU A 261 14.79 3.96 -22.85
N GLN A 262 15.31 3.27 -21.84
CA GLN A 262 16.65 3.50 -21.32
C GLN A 262 17.74 3.22 -22.37
N ALA A 263 17.57 2.23 -23.23
CA ALA A 263 18.50 1.94 -24.31
C ALA A 263 18.53 3.07 -25.35
N GLU A 264 17.36 3.63 -25.69
CA GLU A 264 17.28 4.75 -26.65
C GLU A 264 17.77 6.06 -26.02
N ILE A 265 17.56 6.31 -24.72
CA ILE A 265 18.17 7.45 -23.99
C ILE A 265 19.71 7.35 -24.01
N LYS A 266 20.27 6.17 -23.75
CA LYS A 266 21.73 5.96 -23.84
C LYS A 266 22.25 6.19 -25.26
N ARG A 267 21.50 5.77 -26.28
CA ARG A 267 21.81 6.02 -27.68
C ARG A 267 21.80 7.51 -27.99
N LEU A 268 20.79 8.23 -27.51
CA LEU A 268 20.68 9.68 -27.68
C LEU A 268 21.86 10.41 -27.03
N SER A 269 22.26 10.00 -25.81
CA SER A 269 23.48 10.54 -25.16
C SER A 269 24.72 10.32 -26.03
N LYS A 270 24.87 9.09 -26.59
CA LYS A 270 26.00 8.79 -27.50
C LYS A 270 25.94 9.64 -28.77
N PHE A 271 24.76 9.88 -29.31
CA PHE A 271 24.59 10.77 -30.48
C PHE A 271 25.09 12.19 -30.20
N PHE A 272 24.72 12.80 -29.08
CA PHE A 272 25.21 14.12 -28.69
C PHE A 272 26.72 14.15 -28.40
N ASP A 273 27.27 13.09 -27.84
CA ASP A 273 28.70 12.96 -27.66
C ASP A 273 29.47 12.90 -28.99
N LEU A 274 28.93 12.16 -29.97
CA LEU A 274 29.48 12.10 -31.32
C LEU A 274 29.36 13.46 -32.04
N GLU A 275 28.21 14.12 -31.92
CA GLU A 275 27.99 15.46 -32.46
C GLU A 275 29.05 16.45 -31.97
N ARG A 276 29.29 16.49 -30.65
CA ARG A 276 30.32 17.31 -30.04
C ARG A 276 31.71 16.98 -30.58
N ARG A 277 32.05 15.70 -30.71
CA ARG A 277 33.34 15.26 -31.26
C ARG A 277 33.51 15.68 -32.74
N VAL A 278 32.49 15.53 -33.55
CA VAL A 278 32.52 15.96 -34.96
C VAL A 278 32.68 17.47 -35.08
N GLN A 279 32.06 18.26 -34.21
CA GLN A 279 32.19 19.71 -34.19
C GLN A 279 33.56 20.17 -33.74
N THR A 280 34.23 19.44 -32.85
CA THR A 280 35.55 19.83 -32.28
C THR A 280 36.72 19.21 -33.02
N ALA A 281 36.54 18.09 -33.73
CA ALA A 281 37.62 17.38 -34.42
C ALA A 281 37.79 17.89 -35.87
N LYS A 282 38.97 18.41 -36.19
CA LYS A 282 39.28 18.92 -37.54
C LYS A 282 39.34 17.86 -38.63
N THR A 283 39.49 16.56 -38.32
CA THR A 283 39.49 15.44 -39.30
C THR A 283 39.42 14.09 -38.62
N TYR A 284 38.25 13.44 -38.63
CA TYR A 284 38.20 11.99 -38.34
C TYR A 284 37.01 11.31 -39.07
N LEU A 285 37.30 10.72 -40.23
CA LEU A 285 36.32 10.10 -41.12
C LEU A 285 35.40 9.05 -40.45
N PRO A 286 35.90 8.06 -39.65
CA PRO A 286 35.07 7.07 -39.02
C PRO A 286 34.05 7.66 -38.03
N THR A 287 34.43 8.64 -37.25
CA THR A 287 33.53 9.32 -36.29
C THR A 287 32.42 10.08 -37.00
N LYS A 288 32.73 10.69 -38.15
CA LYS A 288 31.75 11.39 -38.99
C LYS A 288 30.75 10.42 -39.59
N GLN A 289 31.22 9.29 -40.12
CA GLN A 289 30.34 8.25 -40.67
C GLN A 289 29.39 7.67 -39.61
N GLU A 290 29.90 7.38 -38.42
CA GLU A 290 29.07 6.92 -37.30
C GLU A 290 28.03 7.97 -36.89
N TYR A 291 28.42 9.24 -36.83
CA TYR A 291 27.51 10.36 -36.57
C TYR A 291 26.41 10.46 -37.61
N ASP A 292 26.75 10.45 -38.91
CA ASP A 292 25.79 10.57 -39.99
C ASP A 292 24.77 9.42 -39.98
N LEU A 293 25.22 8.19 -39.71
CA LEU A 293 24.37 7.01 -39.56
C LEU A 293 23.42 7.16 -38.35
N MET A 294 23.94 7.63 -37.22
CA MET A 294 23.11 7.86 -36.04
C MET A 294 22.12 9.00 -36.26
N ARG A 295 22.54 10.09 -36.92
CA ARG A 295 21.66 11.22 -37.27
C ARG A 295 20.46 10.79 -38.10
N GLN A 296 20.66 9.90 -39.07
CA GLN A 296 19.56 9.37 -39.92
C GLN A 296 18.60 8.50 -39.13
N ASN A 297 19.12 7.65 -38.22
CA ASN A 297 18.32 6.63 -37.54
C ASN A 297 17.69 7.08 -36.21
N THR A 298 18.27 8.10 -35.55
CA THR A 298 17.83 8.50 -34.20
C THR A 298 16.38 8.99 -34.15
N PRO A 299 15.86 9.83 -35.08
CA PRO A 299 14.47 10.29 -35.03
C PRO A 299 13.47 9.15 -35.13
N ALA A 300 13.68 8.21 -36.06
CA ALA A 300 12.79 7.05 -36.22
C ALA A 300 12.78 6.15 -34.98
N ARG A 301 13.92 5.96 -34.32
CA ARG A 301 14.02 5.14 -33.10
C ARG A 301 13.38 5.81 -31.89
N LEU A 302 13.53 7.13 -31.75
CA LEU A 302 12.82 7.87 -30.71
C LEU A 302 11.32 7.78 -30.90
N LEU A 303 10.83 7.94 -32.14
CA LEU A 303 9.42 7.77 -32.45
C LEU A 303 8.93 6.35 -32.13
N GLN A 304 9.71 5.31 -32.47
CA GLN A 304 9.38 3.93 -32.09
C GLN A 304 9.29 3.74 -30.56
N SER A 305 10.23 4.31 -29.81
CA SER A 305 10.22 4.23 -28.34
C SER A 305 9.03 4.96 -27.74
N ASP A 306 8.70 6.15 -28.23
CA ASP A 306 7.53 6.91 -27.81
C ASP A 306 6.23 6.17 -28.15
N SER A 307 6.13 5.60 -29.36
CA SER A 307 4.98 4.79 -29.76
C SER A 307 4.80 3.58 -28.84
N LEU A 308 5.89 2.88 -28.48
CA LEU A 308 5.84 1.76 -27.55
C LEU A 308 5.34 2.21 -26.16
N ARG A 309 5.80 3.36 -25.67
CA ARG A 309 5.36 3.93 -24.39
C ARG A 309 3.88 4.31 -24.41
N ILE A 310 3.41 4.91 -25.50
CA ILE A 310 2.00 5.28 -25.69
C ILE A 310 1.12 4.03 -25.71
N LEU A 311 1.48 3.02 -26.52
CA LEU A 311 0.74 1.75 -26.59
C LEU A 311 0.70 1.04 -25.22
N TYR A 312 1.80 1.04 -24.49
CA TYR A 312 1.80 0.51 -23.12
C TYR A 312 0.90 1.32 -22.18
N GLY A 313 0.84 2.65 -22.36
CA GLY A 313 -0.09 3.52 -21.65
C GLY A 313 -1.55 3.13 -21.92
N TRP A 314 -1.91 2.92 -23.18
CA TRP A 314 -3.24 2.45 -23.60
C TRP A 314 -3.54 1.05 -23.04
N LEU A 315 -2.57 0.13 -23.10
CA LEU A 315 -2.77 -1.21 -22.52
C LEU A 315 -3.13 -1.13 -21.04
N ARG A 316 -2.45 -0.25 -20.27
CA ARG A 316 -2.77 -0.01 -18.85
C ARG A 316 -4.17 0.55 -18.64
N GLU A 317 -4.62 1.42 -19.54
CA GLU A 317 -5.94 2.03 -19.48
C GLU A 317 -7.04 0.98 -19.80
N TYR A 318 -6.87 0.22 -20.88
CA TYR A 318 -7.87 -0.74 -21.33
C TYR A 318 -7.86 -2.08 -20.59
N THR A 319 -6.81 -2.40 -19.86
CA THR A 319 -6.81 -3.49 -18.86
C THR A 319 -7.40 -3.04 -17.51
N ALA A 320 -7.73 -1.76 -17.34
CA ALA A 320 -8.59 -1.29 -16.28
C ALA A 320 -10.06 -1.31 -16.74
N PHE A 321 -10.98 -0.97 -15.82
CA PHE A 321 -12.35 -0.68 -16.27
C PHE A 321 -12.34 0.67 -17.02
N SER A 322 -12.62 0.62 -18.31
CA SER A 322 -12.61 1.77 -19.22
C SER A 322 -14.02 2.19 -19.68
N GLY A 323 -15.04 1.49 -19.19
CA GLY A 323 -16.43 1.66 -19.64
C GLY A 323 -16.74 0.98 -20.97
N TYR A 324 -15.81 0.15 -21.48
CA TYR A 324 -16.03 -0.76 -22.60
C TYR A 324 -16.42 -2.15 -22.11
N GLY A 325 -17.11 -2.91 -22.96
CA GLY A 325 -17.44 -4.30 -22.70
C GLY A 325 -16.22 -5.23 -22.71
N TYR A 326 -16.41 -6.45 -22.23
CA TYR A 326 -15.32 -7.44 -22.19
C TYR A 326 -14.73 -7.73 -23.57
N GLN A 327 -15.60 -7.94 -24.58
CA GLN A 327 -15.14 -8.26 -25.94
C GLN A 327 -14.35 -7.11 -26.57
N ASP A 328 -14.89 -5.90 -26.48
CA ASP A 328 -14.22 -4.70 -27.01
C ASP A 328 -12.85 -4.48 -26.33
N SER A 329 -12.78 -4.64 -25.00
CA SER A 329 -11.53 -4.52 -24.25
C SER A 329 -10.54 -5.61 -24.65
N LEU A 330 -11.01 -6.83 -24.87
CA LEU A 330 -10.18 -7.96 -25.28
C LEU A 330 -9.57 -7.74 -26.68
N GLU A 331 -10.39 -7.32 -27.65
CA GLU A 331 -9.96 -7.03 -29.02
C GLU A 331 -8.98 -5.86 -29.07
N LEU A 332 -9.29 -4.79 -28.35
CA LEU A 332 -8.43 -3.61 -28.29
C LEU A 332 -7.07 -3.92 -27.63
N CYS A 333 -7.08 -4.65 -26.53
CA CYS A 333 -5.82 -5.06 -25.90
C CYS A 333 -4.99 -6.01 -26.78
N ARG A 334 -5.63 -6.91 -27.53
CA ARG A 334 -4.95 -7.76 -28.51
C ARG A 334 -4.28 -6.93 -29.60
N TRP A 335 -5.03 -6.00 -30.19
CA TRP A 335 -4.48 -5.09 -31.19
C TRP A 335 -3.28 -4.30 -30.65
N ILE A 336 -3.40 -3.69 -29.45
CA ILE A 336 -2.30 -2.96 -28.80
C ILE A 336 -1.05 -3.85 -28.66
N LEU A 337 -1.21 -5.08 -28.21
CA LEU A 337 -0.10 -6.02 -28.04
C LEU A 337 0.54 -6.40 -29.37
N ASP A 338 -0.24 -6.52 -30.44
CA ASP A 338 0.25 -6.81 -31.79
C ASP A 338 1.07 -5.62 -32.33
N GLU A 339 0.58 -4.39 -32.18
CA GLU A 339 1.31 -3.18 -32.54
C GLU A 339 2.63 -3.05 -31.74
N MET A 340 2.59 -3.31 -30.41
CA MET A 340 3.81 -3.32 -29.58
C MET A 340 4.84 -4.36 -30.08
N ALA A 341 4.38 -5.53 -30.52
CA ALA A 341 5.26 -6.57 -31.05
C ALA A 341 5.93 -6.17 -32.37
N LEU A 342 5.22 -5.46 -33.24
CA LEU A 342 5.75 -4.98 -34.53
C LEU A 342 6.85 -3.92 -34.37
N LEU A 343 6.79 -3.09 -33.32
CA LEU A 343 7.77 -2.01 -33.11
C LEU A 343 9.19 -2.55 -32.83
N TYR A 344 9.34 -3.63 -32.08
CA TYR A 344 10.64 -4.18 -31.67
C TYR A 344 10.73 -5.71 -31.87
N PRO A 345 10.66 -6.22 -33.10
CA PRO A 345 10.57 -7.66 -33.37
C PRO A 345 11.82 -8.44 -32.92
N LYS A 346 12.99 -7.79 -32.85
CA LYS A 346 14.28 -8.40 -32.46
C LYS A 346 14.56 -8.32 -30.96
N ARG A 347 13.69 -7.74 -30.14
CA ARG A 347 13.87 -7.64 -28.68
C ARG A 347 13.22 -8.84 -27.98
N GLU A 348 13.98 -9.93 -27.85
CA GLU A 348 13.49 -11.23 -27.35
C GLU A 348 12.75 -11.14 -26.03
N ASN A 349 13.29 -10.42 -25.02
CA ASN A 349 12.64 -10.29 -23.71
C ASN A 349 11.30 -9.57 -23.81
N LEU A 350 11.23 -8.47 -24.57
CA LEU A 350 9.97 -7.76 -24.81
C LEU A 350 8.98 -8.66 -25.52
N GLN A 351 9.39 -9.35 -26.59
CA GLN A 351 8.56 -10.29 -27.34
C GLN A 351 8.03 -11.43 -26.46
N LYS A 352 8.86 -11.95 -25.57
CA LYS A 352 8.47 -12.98 -24.58
C LYS A 352 7.40 -12.46 -23.63
N GLN A 353 7.56 -11.24 -23.11
CA GLN A 353 6.57 -10.66 -22.20
C GLN A 353 5.26 -10.32 -22.91
N ILE A 354 5.31 -9.80 -24.14
CA ILE A 354 4.11 -9.55 -24.96
C ILE A 354 3.34 -10.85 -25.20
N ARG A 355 4.02 -11.94 -25.62
CA ARG A 355 3.38 -13.25 -25.83
C ARG A 355 2.74 -13.77 -24.54
N ARG A 356 3.48 -13.75 -23.43
CA ARG A 356 2.97 -14.18 -22.13
C ARG A 356 1.73 -13.39 -21.68
N PHE A 357 1.75 -12.07 -21.89
CA PHE A 357 0.62 -11.21 -21.58
C PHE A 357 -0.59 -11.56 -22.47
N ARG A 358 -0.37 -11.75 -23.78
CA ARG A 358 -1.39 -12.09 -24.75
C ARG A 358 -2.06 -13.44 -24.47
N GLU A 359 -1.27 -14.46 -24.16
CA GLU A 359 -1.76 -15.80 -23.81
C GLU A 359 -2.68 -15.79 -22.59
N ARG A 360 -2.40 -14.90 -21.63
CA ARG A 360 -3.14 -14.77 -20.37
C ARG A 360 -4.20 -13.66 -20.39
N LEU A 361 -4.39 -12.98 -21.51
CA LEU A 361 -5.21 -11.77 -21.59
C LEU A 361 -6.67 -12.02 -21.17
N ALA A 362 -7.26 -13.13 -21.57
CA ALA A 362 -8.62 -13.48 -21.18
C ALA A 362 -8.75 -13.64 -19.64
N ASP A 363 -7.79 -14.32 -19.00
CA ASP A 363 -7.78 -14.51 -17.56
C ASP A 363 -7.48 -13.18 -16.80
N LEU A 364 -6.64 -12.32 -17.38
CA LEU A 364 -6.38 -10.98 -16.84
C LEU A 364 -7.62 -10.09 -16.88
N LEU A 365 -8.45 -10.22 -17.91
CA LEU A 365 -9.70 -9.47 -18.07
C LEU A 365 -10.94 -10.19 -17.49
N ALA A 366 -10.79 -11.31 -16.80
CA ALA A 366 -11.90 -12.11 -16.24
C ALA A 366 -12.79 -11.32 -15.26
N PHE A 367 -12.27 -10.23 -14.67
CA PHE A 367 -13.07 -9.33 -13.83
C PHE A 367 -14.15 -8.56 -14.61
N LEU A 368 -13.98 -8.32 -15.91
CA LEU A 368 -14.93 -7.53 -16.71
C LEU A 368 -16.30 -8.22 -16.88
N PRO A 369 -16.38 -9.49 -17.26
CA PRO A 369 -17.68 -10.18 -17.32
C PRO A 369 -18.38 -10.20 -15.96
N ARG A 370 -17.65 -10.35 -14.86
CA ARG A 370 -18.18 -10.28 -13.49
C ARG A 370 -18.72 -8.89 -13.18
N LEU A 371 -17.93 -7.85 -13.45
CA LEU A 371 -18.35 -6.46 -13.30
C LEU A 371 -19.61 -6.16 -14.13
N GLN A 372 -19.66 -6.61 -15.39
CA GLN A 372 -20.82 -6.42 -16.24
C GLN A 372 -22.09 -7.10 -15.68
N ARG A 373 -21.98 -8.33 -15.16
CA ARG A 373 -23.10 -9.01 -14.47
C ARG A 373 -23.62 -8.15 -13.30
N HIS A 374 -22.74 -7.64 -12.47
CA HIS A 374 -23.11 -6.78 -11.34
C HIS A 374 -23.70 -5.44 -11.82
N MET A 375 -23.11 -4.81 -12.83
CA MET A 375 -23.66 -3.57 -13.42
C MET A 375 -25.07 -3.79 -13.98
N LYS A 376 -25.31 -4.90 -14.65
CA LYS A 376 -26.64 -5.26 -15.19
C LYS A 376 -27.66 -5.44 -14.07
N ALA A 377 -27.31 -6.16 -13.01
CA ALA A 377 -28.16 -6.33 -11.85
C ALA A 377 -28.47 -4.99 -11.16
N THR A 378 -27.44 -4.14 -10.98
CA THR A 378 -27.58 -2.81 -10.41
C THR A 378 -28.42 -1.91 -11.31
N ALA A 379 -28.21 -1.92 -12.62
CA ALA A 379 -28.97 -1.12 -13.58
C ALA A 379 -30.48 -1.40 -13.51
N SER A 380 -30.85 -2.67 -13.29
CA SER A 380 -32.25 -3.05 -13.10
C SER A 380 -32.90 -2.38 -11.88
N GLN A 381 -32.15 -2.16 -10.79
CA GLN A 381 -32.64 -1.44 -9.59
C GLN A 381 -32.88 0.05 -9.85
N PHE A 382 -32.18 0.61 -10.85
CA PHE A 382 -32.36 1.99 -11.30
C PHE A 382 -33.32 2.11 -12.49
N HIS A 383 -33.98 1.03 -12.90
CA HIS A 383 -34.86 0.97 -14.07
C HIS A 383 -34.17 1.47 -15.37
N THR A 384 -32.91 1.13 -15.53
CA THR A 384 -32.07 1.54 -16.67
C THR A 384 -31.28 0.35 -17.22
N ARG A 385 -30.45 0.61 -18.25
CA ARG A 385 -29.57 -0.39 -18.85
C ARG A 385 -28.13 -0.25 -18.34
N GLU A 386 -27.33 -1.32 -18.45
CA GLU A 386 -25.94 -1.35 -18.02
C GLU A 386 -25.07 -0.27 -18.70
N GLU A 387 -25.39 0.09 -19.96
CA GLU A 387 -24.68 1.13 -20.68
C GLU A 387 -24.77 2.51 -20.00
N ALA A 388 -25.81 2.75 -19.22
CA ALA A 388 -25.94 3.99 -18.45
C ALA A 388 -24.84 4.09 -17.39
N PHE A 389 -24.51 2.99 -16.71
CA PHE A 389 -23.42 2.92 -15.76
C PHE A 389 -22.05 3.02 -16.46
N ALA A 390 -21.90 2.44 -17.65
CA ALA A 390 -20.70 2.60 -18.47
C ALA A 390 -20.48 4.07 -18.88
N LEU A 391 -21.54 4.78 -19.28
CA LEU A 391 -21.50 6.22 -19.57
C LEU A 391 -21.15 7.04 -18.32
N LEU A 392 -21.75 6.70 -17.17
CA LEU A 392 -21.46 7.33 -15.89
C LEU A 392 -19.97 7.18 -15.51
N TYR A 393 -19.38 6.04 -15.79
CA TYR A 393 -17.96 5.83 -15.59
C TYR A 393 -17.10 6.66 -16.55
N ARG A 394 -17.42 6.65 -17.85
CA ARG A 394 -16.67 7.41 -18.87
C ARG A 394 -16.66 8.90 -18.62
N GLN A 395 -17.72 9.46 -18.05
CA GLN A 395 -17.79 10.87 -17.69
C GLN A 395 -16.62 11.31 -16.80
N ARG A 396 -16.09 10.40 -15.94
CA ARG A 396 -14.96 10.69 -15.04
C ARG A 396 -13.64 11.01 -15.75
N ALA A 397 -13.52 10.67 -17.05
CA ALA A 397 -12.33 10.96 -17.85
C ALA A 397 -12.26 12.43 -18.30
N TRP A 398 -13.37 13.16 -18.26
CA TRP A 398 -13.42 14.55 -18.68
C TRP A 398 -13.28 15.51 -17.51
N ASP A 399 -12.67 16.67 -17.78
CA ASP A 399 -12.65 17.78 -16.82
C ASP A 399 -14.09 18.25 -16.56
N TYR A 400 -14.46 18.40 -15.28
CA TYR A 400 -15.81 18.82 -14.88
C TYR A 400 -16.22 20.20 -15.44
N ARG A 401 -15.24 21.00 -15.92
CA ARG A 401 -15.46 22.31 -16.56
C ARG A 401 -15.65 22.19 -18.06
N SER A 402 -15.35 21.04 -18.67
CA SER A 402 -15.46 20.84 -20.12
C SER A 402 -16.92 20.80 -20.59
N GLU A 403 -17.13 21.09 -21.87
CA GLU A 403 -18.45 21.00 -22.49
C GLU A 403 -18.91 19.54 -22.61
N GLU A 404 -17.97 18.63 -22.85
CA GLU A 404 -18.23 17.19 -22.91
C GLU A 404 -18.76 16.66 -21.59
N TYR A 405 -18.15 17.09 -20.47
CA TYR A 405 -18.64 16.73 -19.14
C TYR A 405 -20.06 17.23 -18.92
N ARG A 406 -20.35 18.50 -19.23
CA ARG A 406 -21.67 19.10 -19.07
C ARG A 406 -22.73 18.47 -19.96
N PHE A 407 -22.36 18.12 -21.19
CA PHE A 407 -23.23 17.38 -22.10
C PHE A 407 -23.57 16.01 -21.53
N MET A 408 -22.57 15.27 -21.08
CA MET A 408 -22.76 13.95 -20.49
C MET A 408 -23.57 14.05 -19.18
N GLU A 409 -23.34 15.07 -18.37
CA GLU A 409 -24.08 15.31 -17.12
C GLU A 409 -25.59 15.46 -17.41
N ARG A 410 -25.95 16.25 -18.40
CA ARG A 410 -27.35 16.39 -18.83
C ARG A 410 -27.94 15.07 -19.30
N LYS A 411 -27.20 14.31 -20.10
CA LYS A 411 -27.61 12.99 -20.60
C LYS A 411 -27.84 12.02 -19.44
N LEU A 412 -26.91 11.96 -18.49
CA LEU A 412 -27.01 11.10 -17.30
C LEU A 412 -28.16 11.53 -16.38
N TYR A 413 -28.37 12.85 -16.22
CA TYR A 413 -29.53 13.35 -15.48
C TYR A 413 -30.85 12.93 -16.13
N HIS A 414 -30.97 12.92 -17.47
CA HIS A 414 -32.16 12.40 -18.14
C HIS A 414 -32.40 10.91 -17.87
N ILE A 415 -31.34 10.12 -17.71
CA ILE A 415 -31.45 8.68 -17.43
C ILE A 415 -31.80 8.43 -15.96
N PHE A 416 -31.00 8.99 -15.03
CA PHE A 416 -31.07 8.67 -13.60
C PHE A 416 -31.98 9.62 -12.79
N ARG A 417 -32.30 10.78 -13.35
CA ARG A 417 -33.07 11.85 -12.68
C ARG A 417 -32.44 12.22 -11.35
N GLU A 418 -33.25 12.34 -10.31
CA GLU A 418 -32.82 12.68 -8.94
C GLU A 418 -31.94 11.61 -8.28
N ARG A 419 -31.94 10.39 -8.84
CA ARG A 419 -31.10 9.28 -8.36
C ARG A 419 -29.68 9.30 -8.93
N LEU A 420 -29.28 10.30 -9.72
CA LEU A 420 -27.93 10.38 -10.28
C LEU A 420 -26.80 10.38 -9.22
N PRO A 421 -26.93 11.09 -8.08
CA PRO A 421 -25.93 11.00 -7.01
C PRO A 421 -25.82 9.58 -6.40
N GLU A 422 -26.97 8.94 -6.17
CA GLU A 422 -27.03 7.55 -5.70
C GLU A 422 -26.36 6.58 -6.69
N ALA A 423 -26.66 6.71 -7.98
CA ALA A 423 -26.04 5.90 -9.02
C ALA A 423 -24.51 6.06 -9.08
N ARG A 424 -23.99 7.26 -8.82
CA ARG A 424 -22.54 7.51 -8.73
C ARG A 424 -21.90 6.81 -7.55
N GLU A 425 -22.50 6.87 -6.39
CA GLU A 425 -21.95 6.21 -5.21
C GLU A 425 -22.04 4.69 -5.37
N THR A 426 -23.17 4.16 -5.86
CA THR A 426 -23.32 2.74 -6.17
C THR A 426 -22.28 2.23 -7.18
N LEU A 427 -22.02 3.00 -8.25
CA LEU A 427 -20.97 2.64 -9.22
C LEU A 427 -19.58 2.66 -8.56
N LYS A 428 -19.29 3.61 -7.71
CA LYS A 428 -18.02 3.70 -7.00
C LYS A 428 -17.81 2.51 -6.07
N GLU A 429 -18.84 2.10 -5.34
CA GLU A 429 -18.84 0.91 -4.50
C GLU A 429 -18.62 -0.36 -5.33
N LEU A 430 -19.37 -0.52 -6.41
CA LEU A 430 -19.29 -1.66 -7.30
C LEU A 430 -17.89 -1.84 -7.91
N ILE A 431 -17.26 -0.75 -8.37
CA ILE A 431 -15.88 -0.75 -8.85
C ILE A 431 -14.90 -1.02 -7.70
N GLY A 432 -15.17 -0.46 -6.52
CA GLY A 432 -14.36 -0.66 -5.32
C GLY A 432 -14.28 -2.11 -4.87
N HIS A 433 -15.34 -2.89 -5.09
CA HIS A 433 -15.41 -4.34 -4.81
C HIS A 433 -15.05 -5.22 -6.02
N THR A 434 -14.63 -4.63 -7.13
CA THR A 434 -14.16 -5.39 -8.29
C THR A 434 -12.65 -5.64 -8.19
N TYR A 435 -12.29 -6.79 -7.64
CA TYR A 435 -10.90 -7.16 -7.42
C TYR A 435 -10.25 -7.64 -8.73
N ARG A 436 -9.08 -7.07 -9.05
CA ARG A 436 -8.27 -7.36 -10.24
C ARG A 436 -6.77 -7.42 -9.96
N ALA A 437 -6.38 -7.15 -8.71
CA ALA A 437 -5.00 -7.17 -8.26
C ALA A 437 -4.93 -7.61 -6.79
N SER A 438 -3.85 -8.27 -6.43
CA SER A 438 -3.55 -8.76 -5.09
C SER A 438 -2.92 -7.69 -4.18
N SER A 439 -3.15 -6.41 -4.44
CA SER A 439 -2.53 -5.30 -3.68
C SER A 439 -2.65 -5.39 -2.15
N PRO A 440 -3.74 -5.90 -1.54
CA PRO A 440 -3.77 -6.12 -0.09
C PRO A 440 -2.77 -7.17 0.37
N ASP A 441 -2.58 -8.24 -0.39
CA ASP A 441 -1.60 -9.29 -0.10
C ASP A 441 -0.17 -8.79 -0.29
N GLU A 442 0.12 -8.03 -1.36
CA GLU A 442 1.42 -7.35 -1.53
C GLU A 442 1.76 -6.43 -0.34
N ASN A 443 0.77 -5.76 0.25
CA ASN A 443 0.98 -4.94 1.45
C ASN A 443 1.35 -5.81 2.66
N VAL A 444 0.70 -6.96 2.85
CA VAL A 444 1.03 -7.94 3.90
C VAL A 444 2.42 -8.50 3.66
N ASN A 445 2.73 -8.94 2.45
CA ASN A 445 4.04 -9.45 2.05
C ASN A 445 5.14 -8.40 2.26
N GLY A 446 4.86 -7.14 1.92
CA GLY A 446 5.77 -6.02 2.19
C GLY A 446 6.08 -5.86 3.67
N ARG A 447 5.08 -5.99 4.54
CA ARG A 447 5.27 -5.93 6.01
C ARG A 447 6.03 -7.14 6.55
N LEU A 448 5.71 -8.34 6.08
CA LEU A 448 6.43 -9.56 6.46
C LEU A 448 7.90 -9.48 6.04
N ARG A 449 8.20 -8.99 4.84
CA ARG A 449 9.59 -8.78 4.37
C ARG A 449 10.39 -7.84 5.29
N VAL A 450 9.78 -6.80 5.84
CA VAL A 450 10.46 -5.92 6.81
C VAL A 450 10.91 -6.72 8.05
N PHE A 451 10.04 -7.57 8.59
CA PHE A 451 10.40 -8.43 9.73
C PHE A 451 11.44 -9.49 9.36
N MET A 452 11.29 -10.12 8.19
CA MET A 452 12.23 -11.13 7.67
C MET A 452 13.63 -10.53 7.47
N ASN A 453 13.71 -9.35 6.86
CA ASN A 453 14.99 -8.69 6.57
C ASN A 453 15.68 -8.17 7.85
N ALA A 454 14.92 -7.63 8.80
CA ALA A 454 15.47 -7.12 10.05
C ALA A 454 16.10 -8.21 10.94
N ARG A 455 15.78 -9.49 10.69
CA ARG A 455 16.17 -10.63 11.58
C ARG A 455 16.83 -11.79 10.86
N ARG A 456 17.17 -11.65 9.58
CA ARG A 456 17.66 -12.76 8.75
C ARG A 456 16.69 -13.96 8.67
N GLY A 457 15.39 -13.68 8.74
CA GLY A 457 14.30 -14.65 8.72
C GLY A 457 13.44 -14.65 9.98
N ILE A 458 12.22 -15.16 9.85
CA ILE A 458 11.27 -15.38 10.95
C ILE A 458 11.15 -16.90 11.11
N PRO A 459 11.38 -17.46 12.31
CA PRO A 459 11.10 -18.87 12.55
C PRO A 459 9.64 -19.21 12.24
N ALA A 460 9.38 -20.37 11.65
CA ALA A 460 8.03 -20.80 11.26
C ALA A 460 7.02 -20.68 12.42
N TRP A 461 7.41 -21.10 13.61
CA TRP A 461 6.57 -21.05 14.83
C TRP A 461 6.22 -19.61 15.26
N GLN A 462 6.90 -18.58 14.76
CA GLN A 462 6.64 -17.17 15.13
C GLN A 462 5.70 -16.48 14.14
N LEU A 463 5.42 -17.05 12.98
CA LEU A 463 4.51 -16.47 11.99
C LEU A 463 3.10 -16.19 12.52
N PRO A 464 2.47 -17.06 13.34
CA PRO A 464 1.15 -16.78 13.90
C PRO A 464 1.10 -15.49 14.75
N LEU A 465 2.19 -15.17 15.47
CA LEU A 465 2.27 -13.92 16.23
C LEU A 465 2.21 -12.68 15.33
N TYR A 466 2.91 -12.71 14.18
CA TYR A 466 2.86 -11.63 13.20
C TYR A 466 1.51 -11.56 12.49
N GLN A 467 0.90 -12.71 12.17
CA GLN A 467 -0.43 -12.79 11.62
C GLN A 467 -1.44 -12.10 12.55
N MET A 468 -1.45 -12.47 13.82
CA MET A 468 -2.31 -11.87 14.82
C MET A 468 -2.07 -10.36 15.00
N PHE A 469 -0.79 -9.94 15.01
CA PHE A 469 -0.44 -8.52 15.07
C PHE A 469 -0.98 -7.75 13.87
N LEU A 470 -0.85 -8.27 12.64
CA LEU A 470 -1.36 -7.64 11.43
C LEU A 470 -2.89 -7.56 11.44
N ASN A 471 -3.56 -8.60 11.92
CA ASN A 471 -5.01 -8.71 11.96
C ASN A 471 -5.67 -7.78 13.01
N ARG A 472 -4.98 -7.52 14.13
CA ARG A 472 -5.55 -6.72 15.24
C ARG A 472 -5.03 -5.29 15.31
N LYS A 473 -4.06 -4.93 14.47
CA LYS A 473 -3.54 -3.56 14.42
C LYS A 473 -4.52 -2.64 13.73
N LYS A 474 -5.01 -1.62 14.43
CA LYS A 474 -5.89 -0.58 13.87
C LYS A 474 -5.13 0.29 12.87
N ALA A 475 -5.76 0.60 11.75
CA ALA A 475 -5.18 1.44 10.71
C ALA A 475 -5.22 2.91 11.14
N LYS A 476 -4.06 3.53 11.35
CA LYS A 476 -3.96 4.98 11.63
C LYS A 476 -4.19 5.84 10.38
N ARG A 477 -3.85 5.31 9.19
CA ARG A 477 -3.99 5.98 7.88
C ARG A 477 -4.41 4.95 6.82
N SER A 478 -5.32 5.34 5.95
CA SER A 478 -5.75 4.52 4.81
C SER A 478 -6.26 5.43 3.69
N ARG A 479 -6.12 4.97 2.44
CA ARG A 479 -6.81 5.60 1.29
C ARG A 479 -8.32 5.38 1.33
N ARG A 480 -8.77 4.34 2.02
CA ARG A 480 -10.17 4.02 2.26
C ARG A 480 -10.52 4.51 3.66
N ALA A 481 -11.37 5.53 3.75
CA ALA A 481 -11.73 6.20 5.00
C ALA A 481 -12.34 5.22 6.03
N GLU A 482 -13.13 4.26 5.57
CA GLU A 482 -13.80 3.24 6.38
C GLU A 482 -12.82 2.30 7.12
N ARG A 483 -11.55 2.26 6.69
CA ARG A 483 -10.51 1.45 7.34
C ARG A 483 -9.80 2.17 8.49
N ILE A 484 -9.93 3.49 8.57
CA ILE A 484 -9.25 4.29 9.61
C ILE A 484 -9.90 3.99 10.95
N GLY A 485 -9.07 3.74 11.97
CA GLY A 485 -9.52 3.42 13.32
C GLY A 485 -9.96 1.96 13.53
N THR A 486 -10.05 1.15 12.46
CA THR A 486 -10.46 -0.26 12.53
C THR A 486 -9.30 -1.21 12.24
N SER A 487 -9.35 -2.40 12.81
CA SER A 487 -8.45 -3.52 12.49
C SER A 487 -9.04 -4.40 11.39
N ALA A 488 -8.21 -5.28 10.79
CA ALA A 488 -8.68 -6.23 9.80
C ALA A 488 -9.69 -7.23 10.40
N LEU A 489 -9.45 -7.68 11.62
CA LEU A 489 -10.35 -8.58 12.35
C LEU A 489 -11.70 -7.90 12.64
N GLU A 490 -11.70 -6.64 13.08
CA GLU A 490 -12.95 -5.89 13.32
C GLU A 490 -13.78 -5.74 12.05
N ARG A 491 -13.14 -5.55 10.90
CA ARG A 491 -13.84 -5.49 9.60
C ARG A 491 -14.38 -6.85 9.16
N LEU A 492 -13.65 -7.94 9.43
CA LEU A 492 -14.11 -9.30 9.11
C LEU A 492 -15.33 -9.71 9.93
N THR A 493 -15.30 -9.42 11.23
CA THR A 493 -16.31 -9.88 12.19
C THR A 493 -17.45 -8.89 12.41
N GLY A 494 -17.26 -7.62 12.05
CA GLY A 494 -18.18 -6.53 12.38
C GLY A 494 -18.21 -6.18 13.87
N GLN A 495 -17.31 -6.74 14.68
CA GLN A 495 -17.28 -6.56 16.14
C GLN A 495 -15.98 -5.92 16.60
N SER A 496 -16.02 -5.15 17.69
CA SER A 496 -14.82 -4.62 18.32
C SER A 496 -14.05 -5.72 19.02
N HIS A 497 -12.73 -5.69 18.89
CA HIS A 497 -11.83 -6.67 19.50
C HIS A 497 -10.73 -5.99 20.33
N PRO A 498 -10.25 -6.63 21.39
CA PRO A 498 -9.08 -6.15 22.11
C PRO A 498 -7.86 -6.06 21.17
N ASN A 499 -6.95 -5.14 21.48
CA ASN A 499 -5.68 -5.08 20.75
C ASN A 499 -4.90 -6.40 20.90
N PHE A 500 -3.90 -6.63 20.05
CA PHE A 500 -3.19 -7.91 20.02
C PHE A 500 -2.49 -8.25 21.35
N LEU A 501 -1.98 -7.25 22.09
CA LEU A 501 -1.34 -7.47 23.38
C LEU A 501 -2.36 -7.85 24.47
N ASP A 502 -3.50 -7.18 24.48
CA ASP A 502 -4.55 -7.48 25.46
C ASP A 502 -5.19 -8.84 25.18
N ALA A 503 -5.31 -9.21 23.90
CA ALA A 503 -5.81 -10.53 23.52
C ALA A 503 -4.85 -11.68 23.90
N LEU A 504 -3.52 -11.45 23.85
CA LEU A 504 -2.50 -12.46 24.17
C LEU A 504 -2.18 -12.56 25.66
N LEU A 505 -2.14 -11.43 26.34
CA LEU A 505 -1.54 -11.29 27.67
C LEU A 505 -2.53 -10.71 28.72
N GLY A 506 -3.76 -10.44 28.33
CA GLY A 506 -4.72 -9.72 29.17
C GLY A 506 -4.46 -8.20 29.22
N PRO A 507 -5.29 -7.44 29.91
CA PRO A 507 -5.08 -6.01 30.13
C PRO A 507 -3.80 -5.75 30.93
N PRO A 508 -3.18 -4.55 30.85
CA PRO A 508 -1.96 -4.23 31.55
C PRO A 508 -2.23 -4.11 33.06
N ASP A 509 -1.76 -5.07 33.84
CA ASP A 509 -1.84 -5.12 35.33
C ASP A 509 -0.63 -4.48 36.03
N TYR A 510 0.33 -3.99 35.24
CA TYR A 510 1.56 -3.37 35.71
C TYR A 510 1.50 -1.82 35.77
N ILE A 511 0.38 -1.23 35.37
CA ILE A 511 0.14 0.21 35.46
C ILE A 511 -0.68 0.47 36.70
N LEU A 512 -0.07 1.06 37.72
CA LEU A 512 -0.75 1.51 38.92
C LEU A 512 -1.05 3.00 38.76
N SER A 513 -2.33 3.39 38.83
CA SER A 513 -2.69 4.77 39.06
C SER A 513 -2.45 5.10 40.54
N ALA A 514 -1.68 6.14 40.82
CA ALA A 514 -1.66 6.69 42.15
C ALA A 514 -3.10 7.17 42.48
N ARG A 515 -3.64 6.67 43.58
CA ARG A 515 -4.92 7.12 44.13
C ARG A 515 -4.71 8.43 44.88
#